data_bd24b1818fcaeaf3057d1046330e1797
#
_entry.id   bd24b1818fcaeaf3057d1046330e1797
#
_cell.length_a   1.000
_cell.length_b   1.000
_cell.length_c   1.000
_cell.angle_alpha   90.00
_cell.angle_beta   90.00
_cell.angle_gamma   90.00
#
_symmetry.space_group_name_H-M   'P 1'
#
loop_
_entity.id
_entity.type
_entity.pdbx_description
1 polymer ?
#
loop_
_entity_poly.entity_id
_entity_poly.type
_entity_poly.pdbx_seq_one_letter_code
_entity_poly.pdbx_strand_id
1 'polypeptide(L)'
;LAMQGCEQPTKTQDKAADNEVAAVKDVATTAKVSPKAQHPQQVYFGDTHLHTDLSLDAGAFGNRIGLNEAYRFAKGEEVISSTGQKAKLSRPLDFIVVADHSDGMGFFPDIINGRGPIMDTEEGKKWHQWLKEGNATETAIDMITRFSQRSLSFSTADPTMMKPVWKATVDAAEKYNEPGKFTAFIGYEWTSLINGNNLHRVVVYRDDLDKTINTLPFTNEDSSDPEKLWQHM
;
A
#
# COMPACT_ATOMS: atom_id res chain seq x y z
N LEU A 1 22.37 -28.63 -35.96
CA LEU A 1 23.68 -28.72 -36.62
C LEU A 1 24.28 -27.32 -36.73
N ALA A 2 25.56 -27.23 -36.41
CA ALA A 2 26.51 -26.13 -36.51
C ALA A 2 26.62 -25.19 -35.26
N MET A 3 27.62 -25.52 -34.45
CA MET A 3 28.33 -24.62 -33.55
C MET A 3 29.23 -23.70 -34.35
N GLN A 4 29.27 -22.42 -33.99
CA GLN A 4 30.36 -21.51 -34.37
C GLN A 4 30.80 -20.71 -33.15
N GLY A 5 32.06 -20.74 -32.94
CA GLY A 5 32.89 -20.42 -31.86
C GLY A 5 33.10 -18.93 -31.62
N CYS A 6 33.33 -18.62 -30.34
CA CYS A 6 33.79 -17.33 -29.86
C CYS A 6 35.29 -17.16 -30.17
N GLU A 7 35.61 -16.15 -30.97
CA GLU A 7 36.98 -15.62 -31.07
C GLU A 7 37.18 -14.52 -30.01
N GLN A 8 38.29 -14.63 -29.29
CA GLN A 8 38.75 -13.57 -28.36
C GLN A 8 39.60 -12.56 -29.16
N PRO A 9 39.50 -11.26 -28.87
CA PRO A 9 40.44 -10.28 -29.41
C PRO A 9 41.73 -10.20 -28.57
N THR A 10 42.80 -10.12 -29.31
CA THR A 10 44.19 -10.03 -28.93
C THR A 10 44.55 -8.78 -28.12
N LYS A 11 45.51 -8.95 -27.20
CA LYS A 11 46.22 -7.89 -26.48
C LYS A 11 47.04 -7.04 -27.39
N THR A 12 46.88 -5.72 -27.36
CA THR A 12 47.88 -4.75 -27.80
C THR A 12 48.48 -4.07 -26.56
N GLN A 13 49.78 -4.25 -26.41
CA GLN A 13 50.63 -3.41 -25.57
C GLN A 13 50.85 -2.07 -26.26
N ASP A 14 50.76 -0.98 -25.56
CA ASP A 14 51.61 0.19 -25.78
C ASP A 14 51.62 1.22 -24.63
N LYS A 15 52.86 1.49 -24.27
CA LYS A 15 53.50 2.73 -23.81
C LYS A 15 53.11 3.35 -22.45
N ALA A 16 54.10 3.26 -21.58
CA ALA A 16 54.32 4.10 -20.43
C ALA A 16 54.35 5.59 -20.81
N ALA A 17 53.61 6.40 -20.06
CA ALA A 17 53.83 7.84 -19.98
C ALA A 17 54.04 8.17 -18.50
N ASP A 18 55.21 8.66 -18.18
CA ASP A 18 55.59 9.22 -16.90
C ASP A 18 54.63 10.38 -16.55
N ASN A 19 54.02 10.33 -15.41
CA ASN A 19 53.40 11.50 -14.79
C ASN A 19 53.79 11.58 -13.32
N GLU A 20 54.33 12.71 -12.98
CA GLU A 20 54.80 13.14 -11.68
C GLU A 20 53.80 12.86 -10.54
N VAL A 21 54.29 12.20 -9.53
CA VAL A 21 53.57 12.00 -8.27
C VAL A 21 53.63 13.32 -7.48
N ALA A 22 52.54 14.08 -7.53
CA ALA A 22 52.32 15.17 -6.59
C ALA A 22 52.00 14.60 -5.21
N ALA A 23 52.82 14.91 -4.24
CA ALA A 23 52.64 14.49 -2.85
C ALA A 23 51.30 14.97 -2.28
N VAL A 24 50.36 14.08 -2.08
CA VAL A 24 49.12 14.32 -1.34
C VAL A 24 49.50 14.35 0.14
N LYS A 25 49.41 15.51 0.78
CA LYS A 25 49.52 15.66 2.22
C LYS A 25 48.41 14.84 2.88
N ASP A 26 48.81 13.88 3.72
CA ASP A 26 47.92 13.17 4.65
C ASP A 26 47.20 14.16 5.56
N VAL A 27 45.96 14.48 5.22
CA VAL A 27 45.01 15.02 6.18
C VAL A 27 44.39 13.82 6.89
N ALA A 28 44.94 13.48 8.03
CA ALA A 28 44.34 12.53 8.95
C ALA A 28 43.01 13.08 9.45
N THR A 29 41.94 12.86 8.67
CA THR A 29 40.58 13.06 9.11
C THR A 29 40.28 11.97 10.13
N THR A 30 40.35 12.29 11.43
CA THR A 30 39.83 11.43 12.48
C THR A 30 38.34 11.24 12.22
N ALA A 31 37.98 10.20 11.52
CA ALA A 31 36.61 9.76 11.39
C ALA A 31 36.07 9.54 12.81
N LYS A 32 35.16 10.43 13.25
CA LYS A 32 34.41 10.20 14.48
C LYS A 32 33.67 8.86 14.26
N VAL A 33 34.12 7.83 14.95
CA VAL A 33 33.44 6.55 15.01
C VAL A 33 32.06 6.86 15.59
N SER A 34 31.05 6.82 14.75
CA SER A 34 29.66 6.91 15.21
C SER A 34 29.46 5.82 16.28
N PRO A 35 28.77 6.14 17.38
CA PRO A 35 28.50 5.14 18.40
C PRO A 35 27.89 3.93 17.72
N LYS A 36 28.41 2.73 18.02
CA LYS A 36 27.92 1.46 17.47
C LYS A 36 26.41 1.47 17.57
N ALA A 37 25.72 1.43 16.43
CA ALA A 37 24.29 1.29 16.42
C ALA A 37 23.95 0.03 17.24
N GLN A 38 23.25 0.20 18.34
CA GLN A 38 22.79 -0.93 19.13
C GLN A 38 21.78 -1.67 18.26
N HIS A 39 22.13 -2.88 17.86
CA HIS A 39 21.19 -3.73 17.14
C HIS A 39 19.99 -4.02 18.04
N PRO A 40 18.77 -4.08 17.47
CA PRO A 40 17.58 -4.45 18.22
C PRO A 40 17.81 -5.77 18.98
N GLN A 41 17.48 -5.78 20.26
CA GLN A 41 17.59 -6.97 21.10
C GLN A 41 16.27 -7.75 21.18
N GLN A 42 15.21 -7.25 20.56
CA GLN A 42 13.87 -7.83 20.55
C GLN A 42 13.40 -8.06 19.13
N VAL A 43 12.59 -9.10 18.95
CA VAL A 43 11.89 -9.38 17.70
C VAL A 43 10.46 -8.85 17.85
N TYR A 44 10.01 -8.11 16.86
CA TYR A 44 8.65 -7.59 16.78
C TYR A 44 7.88 -8.35 15.72
N PHE A 45 6.62 -8.66 16.00
CA PHE A 45 5.71 -9.38 15.11
C PHE A 45 4.54 -8.47 14.73
N GLY A 46 4.31 -8.31 13.45
CA GLY A 46 3.24 -7.47 12.93
C GLY A 46 2.87 -7.82 11.51
N ASP A 47 1.92 -7.08 10.98
CA ASP A 47 1.49 -7.16 9.59
C ASP A 47 1.59 -5.78 8.95
N THR A 48 2.16 -5.72 7.76
CA THR A 48 2.27 -4.48 6.98
C THR A 48 1.31 -4.43 5.80
N HIS A 49 0.43 -5.42 5.65
CA HIS A 49 -0.43 -5.54 4.48
C HIS A 49 -1.80 -6.12 4.84
N LEU A 50 -2.55 -5.41 5.67
CA LEU A 50 -3.92 -5.78 6.02
C LEU A 50 -4.91 -4.92 5.25
N HIS A 51 -5.95 -5.56 4.68
CA HIS A 51 -7.08 -4.89 4.04
C HIS A 51 -8.34 -4.94 4.90
N THR A 52 -9.06 -3.82 4.95
CA THR A 52 -10.38 -3.72 5.58
C THR A 52 -11.51 -3.74 4.54
N ASP A 53 -12.74 -3.48 4.93
CA ASP A 53 -13.86 -3.33 4.00
C ASP A 53 -13.77 -2.06 3.13
N LEU A 54 -12.85 -1.15 3.44
CA LEU A 54 -12.56 0.03 2.63
C LEU A 54 -11.78 -0.30 1.36
N SER A 55 -11.06 -1.43 1.34
CA SER A 55 -10.35 -1.90 0.16
C SER A 55 -11.32 -2.48 -0.87
N LEU A 56 -11.15 -2.08 -2.13
CA LEU A 56 -12.07 -2.50 -3.20
C LEU A 56 -12.16 -4.02 -3.31
N ASP A 57 -11.02 -4.72 -3.27
CA ASP A 57 -10.94 -6.17 -3.38
C ASP A 57 -11.51 -6.89 -2.16
N ALA A 58 -11.06 -6.53 -0.96
CA ALA A 58 -11.53 -7.15 0.27
C ALA A 58 -13.04 -6.99 0.44
N GLY A 59 -13.57 -5.78 0.18
CA GLY A 59 -14.99 -5.51 0.18
C GLY A 59 -15.76 -6.34 -0.85
N ALA A 60 -15.25 -6.40 -2.08
CA ALA A 60 -15.85 -7.15 -3.18
C ALA A 60 -15.91 -8.66 -2.89
N PHE A 61 -14.89 -9.21 -2.26
CA PHE A 61 -14.83 -10.62 -1.86
C PHE A 61 -15.46 -10.93 -0.50
N GLY A 62 -16.21 -10.00 0.06
CA GLY A 62 -17.09 -10.28 1.20
C GLY A 62 -16.57 -9.83 2.54
N ASN A 63 -15.44 -9.13 2.63
CA ASN A 63 -15.03 -8.52 3.90
C ASN A 63 -16.00 -7.41 4.30
N ARG A 64 -16.37 -7.40 5.59
CA ARG A 64 -17.24 -6.41 6.23
C ARG A 64 -16.63 -5.89 7.52
N ILE A 65 -15.33 -6.15 7.70
CA ILE A 65 -14.55 -5.75 8.87
C ILE A 65 -13.92 -4.40 8.54
N GLY A 66 -14.30 -3.39 9.31
CA GLY A 66 -13.77 -2.03 9.15
C GLY A 66 -12.52 -1.77 9.99
N LEU A 67 -12.08 -0.52 9.95
CA LEU A 67 -10.84 -0.04 10.60
C LEU A 67 -10.78 -0.38 12.09
N ASN A 68 -11.86 -0.11 12.84
CA ASN A 68 -11.86 -0.31 14.29
C ASN A 68 -11.67 -1.77 14.67
N GLU A 69 -12.39 -2.67 14.02
CA GLU A 69 -12.29 -4.11 14.26
C GLU A 69 -10.93 -4.66 13.84
N ALA A 70 -10.35 -4.16 12.75
CA ALA A 70 -9.01 -4.54 12.30
C ALA A 70 -7.96 -4.23 13.37
N TYR A 71 -7.95 -3.01 13.90
CA TYR A 71 -7.02 -2.64 14.98
C TYR A 71 -7.29 -3.38 16.29
N ARG A 72 -8.55 -3.58 16.66
CA ARG A 72 -8.93 -4.35 17.85
C ARG A 72 -8.47 -5.80 17.75
N PHE A 73 -8.66 -6.42 16.61
CA PHE A 73 -8.17 -7.77 16.35
C PHE A 73 -6.64 -7.84 16.44
N ALA A 74 -5.92 -6.92 15.81
CA ALA A 74 -4.46 -6.84 15.90
C ALA A 74 -3.96 -6.68 17.35
N LYS A 75 -4.70 -5.95 18.18
CA LYS A 75 -4.42 -5.79 19.62
C LYS A 75 -4.85 -7.00 20.47
N GLY A 76 -5.31 -8.09 19.85
CA GLY A 76 -5.70 -9.31 20.52
C GLY A 76 -7.08 -9.29 21.19
N GLU A 77 -7.95 -8.35 20.79
CA GLU A 77 -9.35 -8.37 21.21
C GLU A 77 -10.16 -9.38 20.35
N GLU A 78 -11.25 -9.87 20.91
CA GLU A 78 -12.21 -10.68 20.16
C GLU A 78 -13.03 -9.79 19.21
N VAL A 79 -13.12 -10.19 17.94
CA VAL A 79 -13.98 -9.57 16.94
C VAL A 79 -14.90 -10.60 16.31
N ILE A 80 -15.95 -10.14 15.66
CA ILE A 80 -16.86 -10.99 14.89
C ILE A 80 -16.44 -10.90 13.42
N SER A 81 -16.14 -12.03 12.80
CA SER A 81 -15.78 -12.10 11.38
C SER A 81 -16.96 -11.72 10.48
N SER A 82 -16.69 -11.44 9.21
CA SER A 82 -17.71 -11.12 8.20
C SER A 82 -18.77 -12.24 8.03
N THR A 83 -18.44 -13.45 8.45
CA THR A 83 -19.34 -14.63 8.43
C THR A 83 -19.97 -14.95 9.80
N GLY A 84 -19.80 -14.06 10.80
CA GLY A 84 -20.42 -14.18 12.12
C GLY A 84 -19.66 -15.02 13.14
N GLN A 85 -18.44 -15.45 12.83
CA GLN A 85 -17.62 -16.25 13.74
C GLN A 85 -16.79 -15.33 14.66
N LYS A 86 -16.61 -15.78 15.92
CA LYS A 86 -15.69 -15.12 16.83
C LYS A 86 -14.24 -15.44 16.44
N ALA A 87 -13.42 -14.40 16.36
CA ALA A 87 -12.01 -14.52 16.05
C ALA A 87 -11.18 -13.69 17.04
N LYS A 88 -10.06 -14.23 17.46
CA LYS A 88 -9.13 -13.58 18.37
C LYS A 88 -7.71 -14.11 18.15
N LEU A 89 -6.73 -13.25 18.14
CA LEU A 89 -5.33 -13.67 18.15
C LEU A 89 -4.96 -14.24 19.51
N SER A 90 -4.15 -15.29 19.54
CA SER A 90 -3.61 -15.88 20.78
C SER A 90 -2.62 -14.92 21.46
N ARG A 91 -2.01 -14.03 20.70
CA ARG A 91 -1.09 -12.99 21.14
C ARG A 91 -1.35 -11.72 20.31
N PRO A 92 -1.38 -10.52 20.92
CA PRO A 92 -1.41 -9.27 20.19
C PRO A 92 -0.21 -9.13 19.22
N LEU A 93 -0.41 -8.43 18.13
CA LEU A 93 0.68 -7.97 17.29
C LEU A 93 1.43 -6.82 17.99
N ASP A 94 2.68 -6.59 17.60
CA ASP A 94 3.46 -5.45 18.08
C ASP A 94 3.22 -4.21 17.19
N PHE A 95 2.89 -4.43 15.92
CA PHE A 95 2.56 -3.37 14.97
C PHE A 95 1.63 -3.85 13.85
N ILE A 96 0.98 -2.89 13.18
CA ILE A 96 0.18 -3.16 11.98
C ILE A 96 0.18 -1.96 11.03
N VAL A 97 0.02 -2.23 9.74
CA VAL A 97 -0.39 -1.26 8.72
C VAL A 97 -1.71 -1.74 8.13
N VAL A 98 -2.76 -0.94 8.27
CA VAL A 98 -3.96 -1.10 7.44
C VAL A 98 -3.62 -0.45 6.10
N ALA A 99 -3.53 -1.27 5.06
CA ALA A 99 -3.02 -0.91 3.75
C ALA A 99 -4.09 -1.15 2.67
N ASP A 100 -5.27 -0.57 2.86
CA ASP A 100 -6.33 -0.64 1.87
C ASP A 100 -5.88 -0.07 0.53
N HIS A 101 -6.35 -0.64 -0.58
CA HIS A 101 -6.06 -0.11 -1.91
C HIS A 101 -6.46 1.36 -2.02
N SER A 102 -5.54 2.19 -2.52
CA SER A 102 -5.79 3.62 -2.73
C SER A 102 -6.87 3.87 -3.78
N ASP A 103 -6.89 3.05 -4.82
CA ASP A 103 -7.87 3.15 -5.89
C ASP A 103 -9.24 2.66 -5.43
N GLY A 104 -10.22 3.55 -5.43
CA GLY A 104 -11.58 3.23 -4.99
C GLY A 104 -11.72 2.96 -3.50
N MET A 105 -10.81 3.47 -2.68
CA MET A 105 -10.85 3.34 -1.22
C MET A 105 -12.20 3.84 -0.68
N GLY A 106 -12.93 2.97 0.03
CA GLY A 106 -14.23 3.27 0.61
C GLY A 106 -15.42 3.13 -0.33
N PHE A 107 -15.24 2.84 -1.62
CA PHE A 107 -16.37 2.68 -2.56
C PHE A 107 -17.27 1.51 -2.18
N PHE A 108 -16.67 0.39 -1.75
CA PHE A 108 -17.44 -0.81 -1.53
C PHE A 108 -18.45 -0.71 -0.38
N PRO A 109 -18.11 -0.18 0.81
CA PRO A 109 -19.09 0.13 1.85
C PRO A 109 -20.19 1.08 1.37
N ASP A 110 -19.88 2.07 0.56
CA ASP A 110 -20.87 3.02 0.04
C ASP A 110 -21.81 2.37 -0.96
N ILE A 111 -21.31 1.51 -1.86
CA ILE A 111 -22.12 0.74 -2.80
C ILE A 111 -23.06 -0.20 -2.05
N ILE A 112 -22.57 -0.94 -1.04
CA ILE A 112 -23.42 -1.84 -0.24
C ILE A 112 -24.55 -1.07 0.44
N ASN A 113 -24.22 0.07 1.04
CA ASN A 113 -25.19 0.86 1.79
C ASN A 113 -26.04 1.80 0.93
N GLY A 114 -25.81 1.83 -0.38
CA GLY A 114 -26.53 2.69 -1.31
C GLY A 114 -26.37 4.19 -1.01
N ARG A 115 -25.16 4.62 -0.66
CA ARG A 115 -24.86 6.00 -0.24
C ARG A 115 -23.56 6.49 -0.86
N GLY A 116 -23.26 7.78 -0.62
CA GLY A 116 -22.03 8.42 -1.09
C GLY A 116 -22.06 8.78 -2.59
N PRO A 117 -21.08 9.57 -3.05
CA PRO A 117 -21.04 10.08 -4.41
C PRO A 117 -20.97 8.99 -5.49
N ILE A 118 -20.46 7.80 -5.16
CA ILE A 118 -20.45 6.65 -6.08
C ILE A 118 -21.86 6.29 -6.57
N MET A 119 -22.89 6.55 -5.76
CA MET A 119 -24.29 6.28 -6.11
C MET A 119 -24.86 7.27 -7.14
N ASP A 120 -24.15 8.35 -7.44
CA ASP A 120 -24.54 9.26 -8.53
C ASP A 120 -24.10 8.72 -9.91
N THR A 121 -23.20 7.71 -9.91
CA THR A 121 -22.72 7.07 -11.14
C THR A 121 -23.62 5.92 -11.59
N GLU A 122 -23.60 5.60 -12.88
CA GLU A 122 -24.37 4.46 -13.41
C GLU A 122 -23.80 3.13 -12.94
N GLU A 123 -22.46 3.04 -12.83
CA GLU A 123 -21.78 1.85 -12.29
C GLU A 123 -22.16 1.60 -10.82
N GLY A 124 -22.10 2.62 -9.99
CA GLY A 124 -22.46 2.49 -8.57
C GLY A 124 -23.88 2.01 -8.36
N LYS A 125 -24.85 2.57 -9.11
CA LYS A 125 -26.25 2.13 -9.09
C LYS A 125 -26.39 0.68 -9.54
N LYS A 126 -25.72 0.31 -10.65
CA LYS A 126 -25.73 -1.06 -11.18
C LYS A 126 -25.16 -2.05 -10.16
N TRP A 127 -23.99 -1.76 -9.59
CA TRP A 127 -23.34 -2.63 -8.63
C TRP A 127 -24.14 -2.76 -7.33
N HIS A 128 -24.72 -1.67 -6.84
CA HIS A 128 -25.62 -1.72 -5.70
C HIS A 128 -26.80 -2.66 -5.95
N GLN A 129 -27.44 -2.52 -7.10
CA GLN A 129 -28.57 -3.40 -7.47
C GLN A 129 -28.13 -4.86 -7.57
N TRP A 130 -27.01 -5.13 -8.22
CA TRP A 130 -26.48 -6.49 -8.35
C TRP A 130 -26.15 -7.13 -6.99
N LEU A 131 -25.57 -6.38 -6.06
CA LEU A 131 -25.31 -6.86 -4.72
C LEU A 131 -26.59 -7.20 -3.96
N LYS A 132 -27.65 -6.41 -4.13
CA LYS A 132 -28.97 -6.68 -3.54
C LYS A 132 -29.62 -7.95 -4.12
N GLU A 133 -29.33 -8.28 -5.36
CA GLU A 133 -29.80 -9.48 -6.05
C GLU A 133 -28.93 -10.72 -5.72
N GLY A 134 -27.84 -10.56 -4.96
CA GLY A 134 -26.94 -11.66 -4.60
C GLY A 134 -25.83 -11.93 -5.62
N ASN A 135 -25.65 -11.08 -6.63
CA ASN A 135 -24.65 -11.21 -7.70
C ASN A 135 -23.28 -10.62 -7.28
N ALA A 136 -22.78 -11.00 -6.10
CA ALA A 136 -21.55 -10.43 -5.56
C ALA A 136 -20.31 -10.76 -6.41
N THR A 137 -20.23 -11.99 -6.94
CA THR A 137 -19.10 -12.41 -7.77
C THR A 137 -19.07 -11.64 -9.10
N GLU A 138 -20.22 -11.50 -9.76
CA GLU A 138 -20.36 -10.76 -11.01
C GLU A 138 -20.03 -9.29 -10.81
N THR A 139 -20.45 -8.72 -9.68
CA THR A 139 -20.11 -7.35 -9.30
C THR A 139 -18.59 -7.18 -9.14
N ALA A 140 -17.94 -8.07 -8.40
CA ALA A 140 -16.49 -8.02 -8.20
C ALA A 140 -15.73 -8.13 -9.52
N ILE A 141 -16.13 -9.08 -10.39
CA ILE A 141 -15.51 -9.26 -11.71
C ILE A 141 -15.68 -8.02 -12.60
N ASP A 142 -16.88 -7.43 -12.65
CA ASP A 142 -17.13 -6.23 -13.46
C ASP A 142 -16.32 -5.04 -12.94
N MET A 143 -16.24 -4.86 -11.62
CA MET A 143 -15.42 -3.81 -10.99
C MET A 143 -13.95 -3.95 -11.39
N ILE A 144 -13.36 -5.11 -11.14
CA ILE A 144 -11.94 -5.38 -11.44
C ILE A 144 -11.65 -5.22 -12.93
N THR A 145 -12.56 -5.71 -13.79
CA THR A 145 -12.40 -5.61 -15.24
C THR A 145 -12.39 -4.16 -15.69
N ARG A 146 -13.39 -3.36 -15.26
CA ARG A 146 -13.48 -1.93 -15.63
C ARG A 146 -12.30 -1.14 -15.11
N PHE A 147 -11.87 -1.44 -13.90
CA PHE A 147 -10.70 -0.84 -13.30
C PHE A 147 -9.44 -1.13 -14.13
N SER A 148 -9.20 -2.42 -14.46
CA SER A 148 -8.07 -2.85 -15.29
C SER A 148 -8.07 -2.24 -16.69
N GLN A 149 -9.25 -2.05 -17.26
CA GLN A 149 -9.43 -1.47 -18.60
C GLN A 149 -9.51 0.07 -18.61
N ARG A 150 -9.45 0.70 -17.43
CA ARG A 150 -9.68 2.15 -17.28
C ARG A 150 -10.98 2.62 -17.95
N SER A 151 -12.04 1.81 -17.82
CA SER A 151 -13.35 2.05 -18.47
C SER A 151 -14.43 2.50 -17.50
N LEU A 152 -14.06 2.97 -16.31
CA LEU A 152 -14.98 3.62 -15.38
C LEU A 152 -15.38 4.99 -15.90
N SER A 153 -16.63 5.38 -15.67
CA SER A 153 -17.16 6.70 -16.06
C SER A 153 -16.83 7.81 -15.05
N PHE A 154 -16.16 7.46 -13.96
CA PHE A 154 -15.78 8.35 -12.86
C PHE A 154 -14.34 8.09 -12.42
N SER A 155 -13.76 9.04 -11.67
CA SER A 155 -12.41 8.90 -11.14
C SER A 155 -12.41 8.15 -9.81
N THR A 156 -11.54 7.15 -9.68
CA THR A 156 -11.28 6.45 -8.41
C THR A 156 -10.39 7.26 -7.46
N ALA A 157 -9.77 8.33 -7.97
CA ALA A 157 -8.93 9.27 -7.26
C ALA A 157 -9.64 10.60 -6.93
N ASP A 158 -10.98 10.68 -7.09
CA ASP A 158 -11.72 11.90 -6.81
C ASP A 158 -11.50 12.33 -5.34
N PRO A 159 -10.91 13.51 -5.12
CA PRO A 159 -10.64 14.00 -3.77
C PRO A 159 -11.89 14.16 -2.90
N THR A 160 -13.07 14.36 -3.48
CA THR A 160 -14.33 14.49 -2.73
C THR A 160 -14.76 13.17 -2.10
N MET A 161 -14.43 12.05 -2.75
CA MET A 161 -14.65 10.70 -2.24
C MET A 161 -13.50 10.21 -1.36
N MET A 162 -12.27 10.47 -1.78
CA MET A 162 -11.07 9.94 -1.09
C MET A 162 -10.77 10.64 0.24
N LYS A 163 -10.88 11.98 0.32
CA LYS A 163 -10.50 12.73 1.54
C LYS A 163 -11.20 12.26 2.81
N PRO A 164 -12.54 12.04 2.84
CA PRO A 164 -13.19 11.58 4.06
C PRO A 164 -12.73 10.20 4.51
N VAL A 165 -12.49 9.30 3.56
CA VAL A 165 -12.05 7.93 3.84
C VAL A 165 -10.61 7.92 4.30
N TRP A 166 -9.73 8.65 3.61
CA TRP A 166 -8.34 8.79 4.03
C TRP A 166 -8.22 9.39 5.43
N LYS A 167 -9.02 10.44 5.71
CA LYS A 167 -9.08 10.99 7.07
C LYS A 167 -9.49 9.94 8.09
N ALA A 168 -10.50 9.14 7.81
CA ALA A 168 -10.94 8.09 8.73
C ALA A 168 -9.86 7.02 8.96
N THR A 169 -9.09 6.66 7.91
CA THR A 169 -7.96 5.74 8.01
C THR A 169 -6.85 6.29 8.91
N VAL A 170 -6.46 7.54 8.68
CA VAL A 170 -5.43 8.22 9.48
C VAL A 170 -5.88 8.39 10.93
N ASP A 171 -7.10 8.87 11.16
CA ASP A 171 -7.67 9.04 12.51
C ASP A 171 -7.73 7.68 13.26
N ALA A 172 -8.06 6.60 12.57
CA ALA A 172 -8.10 5.27 13.18
C ALA A 172 -6.70 4.78 13.57
N ALA A 173 -5.70 4.94 12.70
CA ALA A 173 -4.32 4.60 13.02
C ALA A 173 -3.85 5.35 14.28
N GLU A 174 -4.03 6.66 14.33
CA GLU A 174 -3.67 7.48 15.50
C GLU A 174 -4.41 7.07 16.78
N LYS A 175 -5.71 6.80 16.67
CA LYS A 175 -6.54 6.38 17.80
C LYS A 175 -6.03 5.08 18.45
N TYR A 176 -5.54 4.14 17.64
CA TYR A 176 -5.10 2.83 18.12
C TYR A 176 -3.59 2.74 18.38
N ASN A 177 -2.81 3.74 17.96
CA ASN A 177 -1.38 3.81 18.20
C ASN A 177 -1.10 4.02 19.71
N GLU A 178 -0.37 3.10 20.31
CA GLU A 178 0.06 3.15 21.72
C GLU A 178 1.58 3.04 21.81
N PRO A 179 2.32 4.15 21.78
CA PRO A 179 3.78 4.14 21.80
C PRO A 179 4.35 3.25 22.89
N GLY A 180 5.26 2.35 22.51
CA GLY A 180 5.90 1.40 23.41
C GLY A 180 5.10 0.12 23.71
N LYS A 181 3.88 -0.03 23.16
CA LYS A 181 3.05 -1.22 23.29
C LYS A 181 2.58 -1.78 21.97
N PHE A 182 2.04 -0.91 21.12
CA PHE A 182 1.48 -1.28 19.82
C PHE A 182 1.63 -0.11 18.87
N THR A 183 2.22 -0.36 17.70
CA THR A 183 2.37 0.66 16.67
C THR A 183 1.36 0.46 15.56
N ALA A 184 0.47 1.44 15.40
CA ALA A 184 -0.43 1.52 14.25
C ALA A 184 0.19 2.49 13.25
N PHE A 185 0.82 1.97 12.19
CA PHE A 185 1.35 2.81 11.13
C PHE A 185 0.23 3.29 10.21
N ILE A 186 0.35 4.52 9.73
CA ILE A 186 -0.49 5.05 8.66
C ILE A 186 0.05 4.52 7.34
N GLY A 187 -0.81 4.00 6.48
CA GLY A 187 -0.38 3.48 5.20
C GLY A 187 -1.55 3.22 4.24
N TYR A 188 -1.20 2.86 3.04
CA TYR A 188 -2.12 2.42 2.00
C TYR A 188 -1.40 1.50 1.01
N GLU A 189 -2.15 0.82 0.16
CA GLU A 189 -1.57 0.07 -0.95
C GLU A 189 -1.82 0.77 -2.27
N TRP A 190 -0.73 1.07 -2.98
CA TRP A 190 -0.79 1.47 -4.38
C TRP A 190 -0.72 0.24 -5.28
N THR A 191 -1.54 0.24 -6.34
CA THR A 191 -1.59 -0.86 -7.29
C THR A 191 -1.43 -0.37 -8.71
N SER A 192 -0.38 -0.82 -9.40
CA SER A 192 -0.29 -0.69 -10.85
C SER A 192 -1.09 -1.81 -11.51
N LEU A 193 -1.98 -1.48 -12.42
CA LEU A 193 -2.82 -2.46 -13.11
C LEU A 193 -2.77 -2.21 -14.62
N ILE A 194 -1.78 -2.82 -15.30
CA ILE A 194 -1.57 -2.65 -16.74
C ILE A 194 -1.89 -3.95 -17.47
N ASN A 195 -2.88 -3.90 -18.36
CA ASN A 195 -3.27 -5.07 -19.19
C ASN A 195 -3.54 -6.33 -18.36
N GLY A 196 -4.12 -6.19 -17.18
CA GLY A 196 -4.40 -7.30 -16.26
C GLY A 196 -3.19 -7.77 -15.43
N ASN A 197 -2.01 -7.18 -15.60
CA ASN A 197 -0.87 -7.44 -14.73
C ASN A 197 -0.86 -6.44 -13.59
N ASN A 198 -0.82 -6.93 -12.37
CA ASN A 198 -0.77 -6.08 -11.17
C ASN A 198 0.58 -6.13 -10.47
N LEU A 199 0.95 -4.97 -9.95
CA LEU A 199 2.08 -4.76 -9.09
C LEU A 199 1.61 -3.97 -7.87
N HIS A 200 1.75 -4.54 -6.69
CA HIS A 200 1.31 -3.95 -5.43
C HIS A 200 2.49 -3.37 -4.66
N ARG A 201 2.29 -2.21 -4.03
CA ARG A 201 3.26 -1.57 -3.13
C ARG A 201 2.56 -0.98 -1.94
N VAL A 202 2.87 -1.48 -0.77
CA VAL A 202 2.44 -0.85 0.49
C VAL A 202 3.31 0.38 0.74
N VAL A 203 2.65 1.52 0.90
CA VAL A 203 3.26 2.78 1.32
C VAL A 203 2.99 2.95 2.80
N VAL A 204 4.05 3.12 3.58
CA VAL A 204 3.98 3.30 5.03
C VAL A 204 4.57 4.65 5.39
N TYR A 205 3.78 5.48 6.05
CA TYR A 205 4.23 6.77 6.52
C TYR A 205 5.02 6.61 7.82
N ARG A 206 6.14 7.30 7.89
CA ARG A 206 6.90 7.45 9.12
C ARG A 206 6.30 8.52 10.03
N ASP A 207 5.63 9.48 9.43
CA ASP A 207 5.08 10.66 10.10
C ASP A 207 3.66 10.39 10.64
N ASP A 208 3.22 11.27 11.52
CA ASP A 208 1.92 11.25 12.18
C ASP A 208 0.80 11.92 11.35
N LEU A 209 -0.37 12.03 11.95
CA LEU A 209 -1.58 12.62 11.38
C LEU A 209 -1.35 14.01 10.78
N ASP A 210 -0.63 14.89 11.49
CA ASP A 210 -0.50 16.30 11.10
C ASP A 210 0.14 16.47 9.71
N LYS A 211 1.03 15.54 9.33
CA LYS A 211 1.70 15.55 8.04
C LYS A 211 0.97 14.71 7.00
N THR A 212 0.43 13.56 7.39
CA THR A 212 -0.12 12.59 6.44
C THR A 212 -1.53 12.92 5.98
N ILE A 213 -2.35 13.56 6.83
CA ILE A 213 -3.77 13.79 6.54
C ILE A 213 -4.03 14.63 5.27
N ASN A 214 -3.10 15.51 4.93
CA ASN A 214 -3.20 16.40 3.77
C ASN A 214 -2.57 15.82 2.49
N THR A 215 -1.91 14.66 2.60
CA THR A 215 -1.29 13.97 1.47
C THR A 215 -2.17 12.79 1.09
N LEU A 216 -2.99 12.96 0.04
CA LEU A 216 -3.85 11.86 -0.41
C LEU A 216 -3.01 10.70 -0.95
N PRO A 217 -3.49 9.46 -0.78
CA PRO A 217 -2.86 8.29 -1.38
C PRO A 217 -2.67 8.44 -2.89
N PHE A 218 -1.51 8.08 -3.38
CA PHE A 218 -1.21 8.00 -4.81
C PHE A 218 -1.94 6.81 -5.42
N THR A 219 -2.53 6.99 -6.59
CA THR A 219 -3.38 5.99 -7.23
C THR A 219 -2.83 5.55 -8.59
N ASN A 220 -3.39 4.49 -9.15
CA ASN A 220 -3.10 4.08 -10.54
C ASN A 220 -3.57 5.13 -11.58
N GLU A 221 -4.54 5.97 -11.24
CA GLU A 221 -4.94 7.08 -12.11
C GLU A 221 -3.87 8.17 -12.18
N ASP A 222 -3.18 8.45 -11.06
CA ASP A 222 -2.04 9.36 -11.06
C ASP A 222 -0.90 8.81 -11.91
N SER A 223 -0.54 7.56 -11.70
CA SER A 223 0.38 6.81 -12.56
C SER A 223 0.39 5.32 -12.22
N SER A 224 0.58 4.48 -13.24
CA SER A 224 0.90 3.06 -13.08
C SER A 224 2.41 2.75 -13.06
N ASP A 225 3.24 3.79 -13.12
CA ASP A 225 4.70 3.68 -13.06
C ASP A 225 5.18 3.77 -11.60
N PRO A 226 5.85 2.73 -11.06
CA PRO A 226 6.35 2.75 -9.68
C PRO A 226 7.40 3.84 -9.44
N GLU A 227 8.12 4.30 -10.45
CA GLU A 227 9.06 5.42 -10.28
C GLU A 227 8.32 6.73 -10.00
N LYS A 228 7.09 6.88 -10.51
CA LYS A 228 6.24 8.03 -10.19
C LYS A 228 5.71 7.98 -8.77
N LEU A 229 5.38 6.79 -8.27
CA LEU A 229 5.07 6.61 -6.84
C LEU A 229 6.26 7.05 -5.98
N TRP A 230 7.48 6.63 -6.29
CA TRP A 230 8.67 7.02 -5.53
C TRP A 230 8.96 8.52 -5.58
N GLN A 231 8.64 9.19 -6.70
CA GLN A 231 8.76 10.64 -6.82
C GLN A 231 7.70 11.40 -6.02
N HIS A 232 6.52 10.78 -5.81
CA HIS A 232 5.44 11.31 -4.97
C HIS A 232 5.78 11.22 -3.48
N MET A 233 6.45 10.17 -3.04
CA MET A 233 6.90 9.94 -1.67
C MET A 233 8.02 10.90 -1.24
#